data_3c40a62869192161f64c621bed9cc098
#
_entry.id   3c40a62869192161f64c621bed9cc098
#
_cell.length_a   1.000
_cell.length_b   1.000
_cell.length_c   1.000
_cell.angle_alpha   90.00
_cell.angle_beta   90.00
_cell.angle_gamma   90.00
#
_symmetry.space_group_name_H-M   'P 1'
#
loop_
_entity.id
_entity.type
_entity.pdbx_description
1 polymer ?
#
loop_
_entity_poly.entity_id
_entity_poly.type
_entity_poly.pdbx_seq_one_letter_code
_entity_poly.pdbx_strand_id
1 'polypeptide(L)'
;MFFNTPIGYLTVAFFLTLSTLFLWFLDTDFNILNAGFADLNAFFVLAPWLLLFLIPALCMRSFLEEKRLGTLELLLTKPLNLWQIVLGKYLAIILLLLVALLPTLVYFFAIEALKLESTPIDWGSTLTAYLGLLLVGCSFVALGLLSSLIANSQASAFIIALILCFVQFYLWKGTADLMLQQEFYRFFNGLGIFEHYLSLRQGVIALKDLIYFLGFNYIVLYCNTLILFKIKNH
;
A
#
# COMPACT_ATOMS: atom_id res chain seq x y z
N MET A 1 8.55 -18.09 2.62
CA MET A 1 9.76 -17.46 2.11
C MET A 1 10.06 -16.13 2.82
N PHE A 2 9.15 -15.18 2.89
CA PHE A 2 9.40 -13.85 3.50
C PHE A 2 9.79 -13.87 4.99
N PHE A 3 9.19 -14.74 5.80
CA PHE A 3 9.52 -14.86 7.23
C PHE A 3 10.86 -15.54 7.51
N ASN A 4 11.45 -16.23 6.54
CA ASN A 4 12.77 -16.87 6.68
C ASN A 4 13.93 -15.94 6.28
N THR A 5 13.64 -14.76 5.73
CA THR A 5 14.67 -13.78 5.38
C THR A 5 14.60 -12.59 6.33
N PRO A 6 15.75 -12.07 6.81
CA PRO A 6 15.77 -10.92 7.72
C PRO A 6 15.23 -9.65 7.09
N ILE A 7 15.08 -9.62 5.76
CA ILE A 7 14.63 -8.44 5.00
C ILE A 7 13.19 -8.05 5.32
N GLY A 8 12.27 -9.03 5.47
CA GLY A 8 10.89 -8.73 5.84
C GLY A 8 10.79 -8.04 7.20
N TYR A 9 11.52 -8.53 8.18
CA TYR A 9 11.59 -7.92 9.52
C TYR A 9 12.24 -6.55 9.49
N LEU A 10 13.33 -6.39 8.73
CA LEU A 10 14.06 -5.14 8.61
C LEU A 10 13.22 -4.05 7.95
N THR A 11 12.46 -4.38 6.90
CA THR A 11 11.55 -3.43 6.23
C THR A 11 10.39 -3.01 7.13
N VAL A 12 9.80 -3.93 7.91
CA VAL A 12 8.77 -3.60 8.89
C VAL A 12 9.35 -2.73 10.03
N ALA A 13 10.52 -3.09 10.57
CA ALA A 13 11.20 -2.29 11.59
C ALA A 13 11.52 -0.87 11.09
N PHE A 14 11.99 -0.73 9.85
CA PHE A 14 12.26 0.56 9.22
C PHE A 14 10.99 1.42 9.08
N PHE A 15 9.88 0.81 8.65
CA PHE A 15 8.58 1.49 8.57
C PHE A 15 8.14 2.02 9.94
N LEU A 16 8.18 1.16 10.97
CA LEU A 16 7.79 1.55 12.33
C LEU A 16 8.72 2.61 12.92
N THR A 17 10.01 2.50 12.67
CA THR A 17 10.99 3.51 13.13
C THR A 17 10.73 4.86 12.47
N LEU A 18 10.57 4.90 11.15
CA LEU A 18 10.29 6.15 10.43
C LEU A 18 8.95 6.75 10.87
N SER A 19 7.88 5.94 10.95
CA SER A 19 6.58 6.46 11.39
C SER A 19 6.65 7.04 12.79
N THR A 20 7.33 6.37 13.73
CA THR A 20 7.53 6.87 15.10
C THR A 20 8.35 8.15 15.12
N LEU A 21 9.44 8.22 14.36
CA LEU A 21 10.29 9.42 14.29
C LEU A 21 9.51 10.64 13.80
N PHE A 22 8.76 10.52 12.71
CA PHE A 22 7.98 11.63 12.17
C PHE A 22 6.82 12.06 13.08
N LEU A 23 6.17 11.13 13.76
CA LEU A 23 4.99 11.40 14.57
C LEU A 23 5.32 11.97 15.96
N TRP A 24 6.46 11.57 16.55
CA TRP A 24 6.76 11.85 17.95
C TRP A 24 8.03 12.67 18.19
N PHE A 25 9.03 12.62 17.30
CA PHE A 25 10.35 13.18 17.55
C PHE A 25 10.71 14.36 16.65
N LEU A 26 10.34 14.29 15.36
CA LEU A 26 10.69 15.34 14.41
C LEU A 26 9.70 16.51 14.53
N ASP A 27 10.22 17.72 14.54
CA ASP A 27 9.42 18.94 14.53
C ASP A 27 8.94 19.27 13.10
N THR A 28 7.94 18.53 12.65
CA THR A 28 7.34 18.61 11.32
C THR A 28 5.82 18.77 11.45
N ASP A 29 5.15 19.09 10.35
CA ASP A 29 3.68 19.16 10.28
C ASP A 29 2.98 17.82 10.62
N PHE A 30 3.75 16.71 10.67
CA PHE A 30 3.26 15.40 11.05
C PHE A 30 3.39 15.10 12.55
N ASN A 31 3.98 15.99 13.33
CA ASN A 31 4.17 15.76 14.77
C ASN A 31 2.83 15.89 15.50
N ILE A 32 2.39 14.79 16.13
CA ILE A 32 1.12 14.73 16.86
C ILE A 32 1.12 15.69 18.06
N LEU A 33 2.25 15.86 18.74
CA LEU A 33 2.35 16.72 19.92
C LEU A 33 2.18 18.20 19.57
N ASN A 34 2.55 18.62 18.37
CA ASN A 34 2.44 19.99 17.89
C ASN A 34 1.09 20.29 17.23
N ALA A 35 0.31 19.26 16.88
CA ALA A 35 -0.96 19.42 16.17
C ALA A 35 -2.06 20.09 17.04
N GLY A 36 -1.97 20.01 18.36
CA GLY A 36 -2.95 20.58 19.29
C GLY A 36 -4.30 19.85 19.34
N PHE A 37 -4.45 18.77 18.57
CA PHE A 37 -5.65 17.93 18.53
C PHE A 37 -5.27 16.47 18.80
N ALA A 38 -6.12 15.76 19.56
CA ALA A 38 -5.94 14.34 19.87
C ALA A 38 -6.50 13.49 18.72
N ASP A 39 -5.84 13.48 17.56
CA ASP A 39 -6.22 12.66 16.43
C ASP A 39 -5.00 11.97 15.77
N LEU A 40 -5.25 10.92 14.96
CA LEU A 40 -4.25 10.22 14.18
C LEU A 40 -4.16 10.70 12.73
N ASN A 41 -4.77 11.82 12.40
CA ASN A 41 -4.83 12.29 11.02
C ASN A 41 -3.42 12.48 10.40
N ALA A 42 -2.46 12.97 11.18
CA ALA A 42 -1.06 13.11 10.76
C ALA A 42 -0.45 11.76 10.32
N PHE A 43 -0.72 10.67 11.07
CA PHE A 43 -0.29 9.33 10.69
C PHE A 43 -0.92 8.88 9.36
N PHE A 44 -2.22 9.08 9.19
CA PHE A 44 -2.91 8.66 7.95
C PHE A 44 -2.54 9.51 6.73
N VAL A 45 -2.00 10.70 6.90
CA VAL A 45 -1.39 11.48 5.80
C VAL A 45 -0.01 10.94 5.45
N LEU A 46 0.81 10.62 6.45
CA LEU A 46 2.18 10.14 6.28
C LEU A 46 2.26 8.69 5.80
N ALA A 47 1.39 7.79 6.34
CA ALA A 47 1.49 6.35 6.15
C ALA A 47 1.46 5.90 4.68
N PRO A 48 0.60 6.43 3.78
CA PRO A 48 0.63 6.05 2.36
C PRO A 48 1.97 6.35 1.69
N TRP A 49 2.65 7.44 2.06
CA TRP A 49 3.97 7.79 1.56
C TRP A 49 5.04 6.80 2.02
N LEU A 50 4.98 6.37 3.29
CA LEU A 50 5.88 5.33 3.80
C LEU A 50 5.61 3.98 3.13
N LEU A 51 4.34 3.62 2.92
CA LEU A 51 3.94 2.39 2.22
C LEU A 51 4.40 2.39 0.76
N LEU A 52 4.49 3.55 0.13
CA LEU A 52 4.98 3.72 -1.23
C LEU A 52 6.44 3.23 -1.40
N PHE A 53 7.25 3.28 -0.34
CA PHE A 53 8.61 2.72 -0.33
C PHE A 53 8.64 1.30 0.23
N LEU A 54 7.90 1.02 1.29
CA LEU A 54 7.87 -0.27 1.96
C LEU A 54 7.41 -1.39 1.02
N ILE A 55 6.27 -1.20 0.33
CA ILE A 55 5.65 -2.25 -0.47
C ILE A 55 6.49 -2.62 -1.70
N PRO A 56 7.04 -1.68 -2.49
CA PRO A 56 8.01 -2.01 -3.52
C PRO A 56 9.22 -2.80 -3.02
N ALA A 57 9.74 -2.47 -1.84
CA ALA A 57 10.86 -3.20 -1.25
C ALA A 57 10.49 -4.65 -0.88
N LEU A 58 9.27 -4.89 -0.42
CA LEU A 58 8.75 -6.25 -0.16
C LEU A 58 8.49 -7.02 -1.45
N CYS A 59 7.93 -6.36 -2.48
CA CYS A 59 7.51 -7.01 -3.72
C CYS A 59 8.66 -7.32 -4.69
N MET A 60 9.74 -6.53 -4.68
CA MET A 60 10.82 -6.59 -5.69
C MET A 60 11.44 -7.97 -5.86
N ARG A 61 11.40 -8.83 -4.84
CA ARG A 61 11.97 -10.18 -4.85
C ARG A 61 10.96 -11.28 -5.17
N SER A 62 9.66 -10.97 -5.13
CA SER A 62 8.60 -11.98 -5.10
C SER A 62 8.62 -12.96 -6.28
N PHE A 63 8.67 -12.49 -7.51
CA PHE A 63 8.81 -13.32 -8.71
C PHE A 63 10.22 -13.29 -9.29
N LEU A 64 10.90 -12.17 -9.17
CA LEU A 64 12.20 -11.96 -9.76
C LEU A 64 13.26 -12.93 -9.21
N GLU A 65 13.25 -13.22 -7.92
CA GLU A 65 14.19 -14.17 -7.30
C GLU A 65 14.00 -15.57 -7.85
N GLU A 66 12.74 -16.02 -8.00
CA GLU A 66 12.41 -17.31 -8.60
C GLU A 66 12.82 -17.38 -10.09
N LYS A 67 12.62 -16.28 -10.82
CA LYS A 67 13.05 -16.16 -12.22
C LYS A 67 14.59 -16.27 -12.35
N ARG A 68 15.33 -15.60 -11.44
CA ARG A 68 16.81 -15.64 -11.44
C ARG A 68 17.40 -16.98 -11.03
N LEU A 69 16.72 -17.70 -10.11
CA LEU A 69 17.15 -19.03 -9.64
C LEU A 69 16.66 -20.18 -10.56
N GLY A 70 15.92 -19.90 -11.63
CA GLY A 70 15.31 -20.92 -12.49
C GLY A 70 14.19 -21.72 -11.82
N THR A 71 13.79 -21.36 -10.60
CA THR A 71 12.76 -22.08 -9.83
C THR A 71 11.34 -21.71 -10.25
N LEU A 72 11.18 -20.62 -11.01
CA LEU A 72 9.88 -20.21 -11.55
C LEU A 72 9.33 -21.27 -12.51
N GLU A 73 10.17 -21.86 -13.37
CA GLU A 73 9.78 -22.94 -14.28
C GLU A 73 9.26 -24.16 -13.52
N LEU A 74 9.97 -24.55 -12.45
CA LEU A 74 9.53 -25.64 -11.56
C LEU A 74 8.20 -25.33 -10.85
N LEU A 75 7.91 -24.07 -10.56
CA LEU A 75 6.63 -23.66 -10.01
C LEU A 75 5.51 -23.77 -11.04
N LEU A 76 5.81 -23.43 -12.30
CA LEU A 76 4.84 -23.47 -13.40
C LEU A 76 4.53 -24.90 -13.91
N THR A 77 5.37 -25.92 -13.60
CA THR A 77 5.09 -27.34 -13.90
C THR A 77 4.19 -27.99 -12.86
N LYS A 78 4.01 -27.39 -11.69
CA LYS A 78 3.07 -27.91 -10.69
C LYS A 78 1.62 -27.83 -11.18
N PRO A 79 0.72 -28.73 -10.74
CA PRO A 79 -0.70 -28.71 -11.11
C PRO A 79 -1.45 -27.59 -10.36
N LEU A 80 -0.97 -26.35 -10.48
CA LEU A 80 -1.56 -25.16 -9.89
C LEU A 80 -2.02 -24.21 -10.99
N ASN A 81 -3.16 -23.57 -10.79
CA ASN A 81 -3.61 -22.50 -11.66
C ASN A 81 -2.73 -21.26 -11.45
N LEU A 82 -2.38 -20.57 -12.54
CA LEU A 82 -1.56 -19.34 -12.49
C LEU A 82 -2.16 -18.29 -11.55
N TRP A 83 -3.49 -18.20 -11.53
CA TRP A 83 -4.22 -17.33 -10.60
C TRP A 83 -3.93 -17.65 -9.13
N GLN A 84 -3.85 -18.95 -8.78
CA GLN A 84 -3.53 -19.38 -7.42
C GLN A 84 -2.11 -18.99 -7.01
N ILE A 85 -1.16 -19.05 -7.95
CA ILE A 85 0.23 -18.65 -7.71
C ILE A 85 0.30 -17.14 -7.40
N VAL A 86 -0.36 -16.31 -8.23
CA VAL A 86 -0.39 -14.86 -8.06
C VAL A 86 -1.09 -14.50 -6.75
N LEU A 87 -2.27 -15.07 -6.48
CA LEU A 87 -3.02 -14.83 -5.24
C LEU A 87 -2.25 -15.26 -3.99
N GLY A 88 -1.57 -16.41 -4.04
CA GLY A 88 -0.76 -16.88 -2.91
C GLY A 88 0.34 -15.89 -2.52
N LYS A 89 1.05 -15.33 -3.52
CA LYS A 89 2.07 -14.31 -3.28
C LYS A 89 1.47 -12.98 -2.82
N TYR A 90 0.36 -12.58 -3.42
CA TYR A 90 -0.39 -11.39 -3.04
C TYR A 90 -0.83 -11.43 -1.57
N LEU A 91 -1.49 -12.51 -1.17
CA LEU A 91 -1.94 -12.69 0.22
C LEU A 91 -0.77 -12.79 1.21
N ALA A 92 0.35 -13.42 0.82
CA ALA A 92 1.54 -13.47 1.67
C ALA A 92 2.12 -12.08 1.97
N ILE A 93 2.14 -11.18 0.99
CA ILE A 93 2.64 -9.80 1.20
C ILE A 93 1.59 -8.96 1.96
N ILE A 94 0.30 -9.16 1.73
CA ILE A 94 -0.75 -8.50 2.53
C ILE A 94 -0.65 -8.91 3.99
N LEU A 95 -0.36 -10.16 4.29
CA LEU A 95 -0.17 -10.62 5.66
C LEU A 95 1.02 -9.91 6.31
N LEU A 96 2.13 -9.71 5.59
CA LEU A 96 3.25 -8.90 6.07
C LEU A 96 2.87 -7.43 6.28
N LEU A 97 2.05 -6.87 5.40
CA LEU A 97 1.51 -5.52 5.56
C LEU A 97 0.67 -5.40 6.83
N LEU A 98 -0.20 -6.39 7.10
CA LEU A 98 -0.97 -6.44 8.35
C LEU A 98 -0.05 -6.49 9.58
N VAL A 99 0.98 -7.32 9.55
CA VAL A 99 1.99 -7.38 10.62
C VAL A 99 2.72 -6.05 10.79
N ALA A 100 2.92 -5.27 9.73
CA ALA A 100 3.50 -3.93 9.80
C ALA A 100 2.53 -2.88 10.37
N LEU A 101 1.24 -3.01 10.08
CA LEU A 101 0.21 -2.05 10.53
C LEU A 101 -0.26 -2.33 11.97
N LEU A 102 -0.27 -3.58 12.44
CA LEU A 102 -0.74 -3.93 13.79
C LEU A 102 -0.03 -3.15 14.91
N PRO A 103 1.31 -3.01 14.92
CA PRO A 103 1.98 -2.25 15.97
C PRO A 103 1.62 -0.75 15.96
N THR A 104 1.22 -0.19 14.82
CA THR A 104 0.83 1.23 14.75
C THR A 104 -0.47 1.53 15.50
N LEU A 105 -1.28 0.52 15.83
CA LEU A 105 -2.43 0.68 16.72
C LEU A 105 -2.03 1.21 18.12
N VAL A 106 -0.79 0.98 18.54
CA VAL A 106 -0.26 1.55 19.79
C VAL A 106 -0.30 3.08 19.77
N TYR A 107 -0.15 3.73 18.61
CA TYR A 107 -0.25 5.18 18.50
C TYR A 107 -1.64 5.68 18.89
N PHE A 108 -2.70 4.94 18.57
CA PHE A 108 -4.05 5.27 18.98
C PHE A 108 -4.20 5.25 20.50
N PHE A 109 -3.72 4.19 21.15
CA PHE A 109 -3.76 4.08 22.62
C PHE A 109 -2.88 5.14 23.30
N ALA A 110 -1.75 5.51 22.69
CA ALA A 110 -0.89 6.57 23.20
C ALA A 110 -1.60 7.93 23.16
N ILE A 111 -2.28 8.26 22.07
CA ILE A 111 -3.07 9.51 21.97
C ILE A 111 -4.24 9.48 22.96
N GLU A 112 -4.91 8.34 23.12
CA GLU A 112 -5.99 8.19 24.08
C GLU A 112 -5.53 8.44 25.51
N ALA A 113 -4.33 8.02 25.87
CA ALA A 113 -3.73 8.26 27.18
C ALA A 113 -3.29 9.73 27.40
N LEU A 114 -2.95 10.46 26.30
CA LEU A 114 -2.49 11.85 26.36
C LEU A 114 -3.61 12.88 26.22
N LYS A 115 -4.80 12.47 25.77
CA LYS A 115 -5.94 13.41 25.59
C LYS A 115 -6.42 14.01 26.90
N LEU A 116 -6.96 15.23 26.82
CA LEU A 116 -7.73 15.81 27.90
C LEU A 116 -9.07 15.08 28.06
N GLU A 117 -9.57 14.91 29.27
CA GLU A 117 -10.79 14.16 29.58
C GLU A 117 -12.03 14.60 28.78
N SER A 118 -12.09 15.84 28.32
CA SER A 118 -13.21 16.43 27.58
C SER A 118 -13.20 16.17 26.07
N THR A 119 -12.13 15.60 25.50
CA THR A 119 -12.02 15.41 24.04
C THR A 119 -12.34 13.97 23.63
N PRO A 120 -13.48 13.71 22.94
CA PRO A 120 -13.77 12.39 22.41
C PRO A 120 -12.86 12.09 21.22
N ILE A 121 -12.28 10.87 21.19
CA ILE A 121 -11.60 10.37 19.99
C ILE A 121 -12.66 9.64 19.15
N ASP A 122 -12.67 9.93 17.86
CA ASP A 122 -13.56 9.23 16.93
C ASP A 122 -12.96 7.87 16.50
N TRP A 123 -13.43 6.81 17.17
CA TRP A 123 -13.07 5.42 16.84
C TRP A 123 -13.52 5.02 15.44
N GLY A 124 -14.66 5.54 15.00
CA GLY A 124 -15.22 5.20 13.70
C GLY A 124 -14.34 5.68 12.57
N SER A 125 -13.94 6.95 12.57
CA SER A 125 -13.06 7.52 11.56
C SER A 125 -11.67 6.89 11.57
N THR A 126 -11.14 6.55 12.74
CA THR A 126 -9.85 5.88 12.88
C THR A 126 -9.87 4.49 12.25
N LEU A 127 -10.89 3.67 12.52
CA LEU A 127 -11.03 2.32 11.95
C LEU A 127 -11.21 2.37 10.43
N THR A 128 -12.01 3.31 9.92
CA THR A 128 -12.21 3.47 8.47
C THR A 128 -10.93 3.96 7.79
N ALA A 129 -10.14 4.80 8.43
CA ALA A 129 -8.85 5.24 7.93
C ALA A 129 -7.83 4.08 7.85
N TYR A 130 -7.77 3.18 8.86
CA TYR A 130 -6.97 1.96 8.79
C TYR A 130 -7.42 1.02 7.68
N LEU A 131 -8.75 0.87 7.49
CA LEU A 131 -9.29 0.10 6.37
C LEU A 131 -8.86 0.71 5.03
N GLY A 132 -8.96 2.02 4.89
CA GLY A 132 -8.48 2.75 3.71
C GLY A 132 -6.99 2.53 3.45
N LEU A 133 -6.17 2.62 4.50
CA LEU A 133 -4.72 2.39 4.41
C LEU A 133 -4.40 0.96 3.98
N LEU A 134 -5.14 -0.02 4.48
CA LEU A 134 -5.01 -1.42 4.07
C LEU A 134 -5.37 -1.61 2.59
N LEU A 135 -6.46 -0.99 2.11
CA LEU A 135 -6.88 -1.06 0.71
C LEU A 135 -5.85 -0.40 -0.23
N VAL A 136 -5.27 0.74 0.16
CA VAL A 136 -4.14 1.36 -0.55
C VAL A 136 -2.96 0.40 -0.62
N GLY A 137 -2.60 -0.20 0.51
CA GLY A 137 -1.53 -1.19 0.58
C GLY A 137 -1.79 -2.40 -0.32
N CYS A 138 -3.00 -2.93 -0.34
CA CYS A 138 -3.40 -4.01 -1.25
C CYS A 138 -3.18 -3.62 -2.72
N SER A 139 -3.53 -2.39 -3.10
CA SER A 139 -3.33 -1.90 -4.47
C SER A 139 -1.85 -1.75 -4.82
N PHE A 140 -1.05 -1.26 -3.88
CA PHE A 140 0.41 -1.17 -4.05
C PHE A 140 1.05 -2.55 -4.16
N VAL A 141 0.60 -3.55 -3.40
CA VAL A 141 1.07 -4.94 -3.50
C VAL A 141 0.77 -5.52 -4.88
N ALA A 142 -0.43 -5.30 -5.42
CA ALA A 142 -0.79 -5.77 -6.76
C ALA A 142 0.13 -5.17 -7.84
N LEU A 143 0.42 -3.85 -7.79
CA LEU A 143 1.35 -3.16 -8.67
C LEU A 143 2.80 -3.61 -8.47
N GLY A 144 3.21 -3.83 -7.21
CA GLY A 144 4.53 -4.32 -6.87
C GLY A 144 4.81 -5.73 -7.40
N LEU A 145 3.82 -6.63 -7.37
CA LEU A 145 3.93 -7.94 -8.00
C LEU A 145 4.09 -7.84 -9.51
N LEU A 146 3.33 -6.95 -10.15
CA LEU A 146 3.42 -6.71 -11.59
C LEU A 146 4.83 -6.24 -11.98
N SER A 147 5.42 -5.32 -11.22
CA SER A 147 6.78 -4.84 -11.46
C SER A 147 7.81 -5.97 -11.34
N SER A 148 7.66 -6.88 -10.36
CA SER A 148 8.59 -7.99 -10.13
C SER A 148 8.55 -9.04 -11.25
N LEU A 149 7.44 -9.14 -12.00
CA LEU A 149 7.32 -10.01 -13.18
C LEU A 149 8.02 -9.42 -14.42
N ILE A 150 7.93 -8.10 -14.60
CA ILE A 150 8.42 -7.39 -15.79
C ILE A 150 9.92 -7.12 -15.68
N ALA A 151 10.41 -6.85 -14.48
CA ALA A 151 11.77 -6.42 -14.23
C ALA A 151 12.82 -7.52 -14.45
N ASN A 152 14.06 -7.11 -14.76
CA ASN A 152 15.21 -7.99 -14.93
C ASN A 152 16.20 -7.93 -13.75
N SER A 153 16.09 -6.91 -12.88
CA SER A 153 16.91 -6.76 -11.67
C SER A 153 16.08 -6.30 -10.49
N GLN A 154 16.56 -6.55 -9.25
CA GLN A 154 15.83 -6.12 -8.03
C GLN A 154 15.71 -4.60 -7.98
N ALA A 155 16.74 -3.86 -8.37
CA ALA A 155 16.70 -2.41 -8.41
C ALA A 155 15.67 -1.90 -9.43
N SER A 156 15.62 -2.49 -10.64
CA SER A 156 14.60 -2.12 -11.64
C SER A 156 13.19 -2.47 -11.18
N ALA A 157 12.99 -3.62 -10.52
CA ALA A 157 11.70 -4.00 -9.95
C ALA A 157 11.22 -2.98 -8.92
N PHE A 158 12.11 -2.56 -8.02
CA PHE A 158 11.81 -1.55 -7.01
C PHE A 158 11.42 -0.21 -7.63
N ILE A 159 12.24 0.29 -8.59
CA ILE A 159 11.98 1.58 -9.23
C ILE A 159 10.67 1.56 -10.02
N ILE A 160 10.41 0.50 -10.80
CA ILE A 160 9.17 0.35 -11.57
C ILE A 160 7.97 0.31 -10.61
N ALA A 161 8.05 -0.46 -9.52
CA ALA A 161 6.98 -0.52 -8.53
C ALA A 161 6.72 0.85 -7.89
N LEU A 162 7.78 1.56 -7.51
CA LEU A 162 7.69 2.89 -6.91
C LEU A 162 7.00 3.88 -7.86
N ILE A 163 7.41 3.91 -9.14
CA ILE A 163 6.80 4.76 -10.16
C ILE A 163 5.32 4.41 -10.35
N LEU A 164 4.98 3.13 -10.50
CA LEU A 164 3.59 2.69 -10.67
C LEU A 164 2.71 3.07 -9.48
N CYS A 165 3.20 2.86 -8.26
CA CYS A 165 2.48 3.23 -7.03
C CYS A 165 2.32 4.75 -6.92
N PHE A 166 3.39 5.53 -7.22
CA PHE A 166 3.34 6.99 -7.19
C PHE A 166 2.37 7.56 -8.22
N VAL A 167 2.42 7.05 -9.46
CA VAL A 167 1.49 7.45 -10.54
C VAL A 167 0.05 7.19 -10.12
N GLN A 168 -0.22 6.00 -9.60
CA GLN A 168 -1.58 5.61 -9.23
C GLN A 168 -2.07 6.34 -7.97
N PHE A 169 -1.19 6.67 -7.04
CA PHE A 169 -1.57 7.36 -5.82
C PHE A 169 -1.73 8.86 -6.01
N TYR A 170 -0.75 9.54 -6.63
CA TYR A 170 -0.68 11.00 -6.60
C TYR A 170 -0.80 11.69 -7.96
N LEU A 171 -0.31 11.07 -9.05
CA LEU A 171 -0.21 11.74 -10.34
C LEU A 171 -1.60 12.11 -10.91
N TRP A 172 -2.60 11.28 -10.72
CA TRP A 172 -3.97 11.54 -11.17
C TRP A 172 -4.56 12.78 -10.49
N LYS A 173 -4.32 12.95 -9.19
CA LYS A 173 -4.71 14.17 -8.47
C LYS A 173 -3.95 15.38 -9.00
N GLY A 174 -2.63 15.28 -9.15
CA GLY A 174 -1.81 16.38 -9.68
C GLY A 174 -2.24 16.83 -11.09
N THR A 175 -2.62 15.88 -11.96
CA THR A 175 -3.17 16.21 -13.29
C THR A 175 -4.57 16.80 -13.21
N ALA A 176 -5.42 16.31 -12.31
CA ALA A 176 -6.75 16.84 -12.09
C ALA A 176 -6.69 18.30 -11.63
N ASP A 177 -5.78 18.65 -10.71
CA ASP A 177 -5.62 20.01 -10.18
C ASP A 177 -5.20 21.03 -11.27
N LEU A 178 -4.64 20.57 -12.40
CA LEU A 178 -4.32 21.41 -13.56
C LEU A 178 -5.50 21.63 -14.50
N MET A 179 -6.62 20.88 -14.33
CA MET A 179 -7.78 20.96 -15.23
C MET A 179 -8.73 22.06 -14.78
N LEU A 180 -9.00 23.01 -15.68
CA LEU A 180 -9.94 24.12 -15.43
C LEU A 180 -11.41 23.71 -15.51
N GLN A 181 -11.72 22.62 -16.24
CA GLN A 181 -13.07 22.13 -16.41
C GLN A 181 -13.43 21.09 -15.35
N GLN A 182 -14.53 21.31 -14.65
CA GLN A 182 -14.96 20.51 -13.52
C GLN A 182 -15.27 19.03 -13.87
N GLU A 183 -15.72 18.75 -15.11
CA GLU A 183 -15.98 17.38 -15.58
C GLU A 183 -14.69 16.58 -15.74
N PHE A 184 -13.67 17.15 -16.38
CA PHE A 184 -12.36 16.52 -16.52
C PHE A 184 -11.66 16.35 -15.16
N TYR A 185 -11.77 17.34 -14.28
CA TYR A 185 -11.27 17.24 -12.90
C TYR A 185 -11.84 15.99 -12.21
N ARG A 186 -13.17 15.81 -12.21
CA ARG A 186 -13.82 14.66 -11.58
C ARG A 186 -13.40 13.33 -12.19
N PHE A 187 -13.26 13.28 -13.51
CA PHE A 187 -12.83 12.07 -14.20
C PHE A 187 -11.41 11.66 -13.81
N PHE A 188 -10.45 12.56 -13.94
CA PHE A 188 -9.04 12.26 -13.59
C PHE A 188 -8.86 11.99 -12.11
N ASN A 189 -9.49 12.75 -11.24
CA ASN A 189 -9.40 12.54 -9.80
C ASN A 189 -9.98 11.19 -9.37
N GLY A 190 -11.09 10.77 -10.01
CA GLY A 190 -11.71 9.45 -9.78
C GLY A 190 -10.91 8.24 -10.27
N LEU A 191 -9.87 8.43 -11.10
CA LEU A 191 -8.97 7.35 -11.50
C LEU A 191 -7.87 7.07 -10.46
N GLY A 192 -7.56 8.04 -9.61
CA GLY A 192 -6.50 7.96 -8.62
C GLY A 192 -6.95 7.29 -7.31
N ILE A 193 -6.05 6.56 -6.68
CA ILE A 193 -6.28 5.95 -5.35
C ILE A 193 -6.49 7.03 -4.28
N PHE A 194 -5.86 8.20 -4.42
CA PHE A 194 -5.84 9.25 -3.41
C PHE A 194 -7.23 9.75 -3.02
N GLU A 195 -8.12 10.00 -3.98
CA GLU A 195 -9.48 10.50 -3.74
C GLU A 195 -10.32 9.50 -2.94
N HIS A 196 -10.27 8.23 -3.34
CA HIS A 196 -10.97 7.14 -2.68
C HIS A 196 -10.43 6.88 -1.26
N TYR A 197 -9.12 7.05 -1.08
CA TYR A 197 -8.50 6.98 0.24
C TYR A 197 -8.91 8.15 1.12
N LEU A 198 -9.03 9.35 0.57
CA LEU A 198 -9.40 10.56 1.31
C LEU A 198 -10.78 10.43 1.97
N SER A 199 -11.78 9.87 1.27
CA SER A 199 -13.10 9.65 1.84
C SER A 199 -13.07 8.65 3.00
N LEU A 200 -12.32 7.54 2.87
CA LEU A 200 -12.15 6.56 3.95
C LEU A 200 -11.39 7.15 5.15
N ARG A 201 -10.37 7.98 4.91
CA ARG A 201 -9.62 8.68 5.95
C ARG A 201 -10.51 9.65 6.74
N GLN A 202 -11.50 10.26 6.10
CA GLN A 202 -12.48 11.16 6.73
C GLN A 202 -13.63 10.42 7.44
N GLY A 203 -13.57 9.10 7.55
CA GLY A 203 -14.59 8.30 8.23
C GLY A 203 -15.79 7.91 7.36
N VAL A 204 -15.77 8.21 6.05
CA VAL A 204 -16.88 7.93 5.15
C VAL A 204 -16.61 6.65 4.36
N ILE A 205 -17.44 5.62 4.57
CA ILE A 205 -17.40 4.39 3.77
C ILE A 205 -18.41 4.52 2.64
N ALA A 206 -17.96 4.96 1.47
CA ALA A 206 -18.79 4.97 0.28
C ALA A 206 -18.61 3.66 -0.51
N LEU A 207 -19.72 3.07 -0.96
CA LEU A 207 -19.69 1.82 -1.74
C LEU A 207 -18.86 1.97 -3.02
N LYS A 208 -18.87 3.16 -3.64
CA LYS A 208 -18.06 3.49 -4.81
C LYS A 208 -16.56 3.27 -4.58
N ASP A 209 -16.06 3.64 -3.39
CA ASP A 209 -14.65 3.55 -3.04
C ASP A 209 -14.22 2.09 -2.85
N LEU A 210 -15.06 1.27 -2.20
CA LEU A 210 -14.81 -0.17 -2.08
C LEU A 210 -14.82 -0.88 -3.42
N ILE A 211 -15.80 -0.57 -4.29
CA ILE A 211 -15.88 -1.15 -5.64
C ILE A 211 -14.65 -0.75 -6.46
N TYR A 212 -14.20 0.49 -6.35
CA TYR A 212 -12.97 0.95 -7.01
C TYR A 212 -11.75 0.13 -6.58
N PHE A 213 -11.49 0.00 -5.27
CA PHE A 213 -10.34 -0.76 -4.79
C PHE A 213 -10.40 -2.24 -5.20
N LEU A 214 -11.57 -2.88 -5.07
CA LEU A 214 -11.73 -4.29 -5.45
C LEU A 214 -11.55 -4.48 -6.96
N GLY A 215 -12.16 -3.62 -7.78
CA GLY A 215 -12.05 -3.66 -9.25
C GLY A 215 -10.62 -3.39 -9.71
N PHE A 216 -9.96 -2.36 -9.16
CA PHE A 216 -8.57 -2.06 -9.47
C PHE A 216 -7.64 -3.22 -9.14
N ASN A 217 -7.74 -3.77 -7.93
CA ASN A 217 -6.92 -4.92 -7.53
C ASN A 217 -7.16 -6.13 -8.41
N TYR A 218 -8.43 -6.42 -8.74
CA TYR A 218 -8.77 -7.53 -9.64
C TYR A 218 -8.13 -7.36 -11.01
N ILE A 219 -8.23 -6.17 -11.62
CA ILE A 219 -7.65 -5.87 -12.94
C ILE A 219 -6.13 -6.05 -12.91
N VAL A 220 -5.44 -5.48 -11.92
CA VAL A 220 -3.98 -5.57 -11.83
C VAL A 220 -3.53 -7.01 -11.58
N LEU A 221 -4.20 -7.77 -10.72
CA LEU A 221 -3.90 -9.20 -10.49
C LEU A 221 -4.17 -10.03 -11.73
N TYR A 222 -5.20 -9.71 -12.50
CA TYR A 222 -5.45 -10.36 -13.79
C TYR A 222 -4.33 -10.08 -14.80
N CYS A 223 -3.84 -8.84 -14.88
CA CYS A 223 -2.66 -8.50 -15.68
C CYS A 223 -1.42 -9.30 -15.25
N ASN A 224 -1.21 -9.48 -13.94
CA ASN A 224 -0.13 -10.34 -13.43
C ASN A 224 -0.24 -11.77 -13.94
N THR A 225 -1.44 -12.35 -13.96
CA THR A 225 -1.65 -13.73 -14.45
C THR A 225 -1.43 -13.84 -15.94
N LEU A 226 -1.82 -12.82 -16.74
CA LEU A 226 -1.57 -12.79 -18.18
C LEU A 226 -0.07 -12.74 -18.50
N ILE A 227 0.71 -11.94 -17.78
CA ILE A 227 2.16 -11.89 -17.95
C ILE A 227 2.78 -13.24 -17.57
N LEU A 228 2.35 -13.84 -16.47
CA LEU A 228 2.84 -15.15 -16.04
C LEU A 228 2.49 -16.24 -17.04
N PHE A 229 1.30 -16.17 -17.67
CA PHE A 229 0.90 -17.07 -18.76
C PHE A 229 1.80 -16.93 -19.99
N LYS A 230 2.17 -15.69 -20.34
CA LYS A 230 3.09 -15.44 -21.45
C LYS A 230 4.48 -16.01 -21.17
N ILE A 231 5.00 -15.88 -19.93
CA ILE A 231 6.28 -16.45 -19.51
C ILE A 231 6.27 -17.98 -19.56
N LYS A 232 5.14 -18.62 -19.23
CA LYS A 232 4.99 -20.09 -19.27
C LYS A 232 5.06 -20.66 -20.69
N ASN A 233 4.62 -19.88 -21.69
CA ASN A 233 4.51 -20.34 -23.09
C ASN A 233 5.75 -19.99 -23.95
N HIS A 234 6.72 -19.32 -23.38
CA HIS A 234 8.02 -19.04 -23.97
C HIS A 234 9.10 -19.94 -23.38
#